data_304b67487cb1fbbf93ccf96aac2aa562
#
_entry.id   304b67487cb1fbbf93ccf96aac2aa562
#
_cell.length_a   1.000
_cell.length_b   1.000
_cell.length_c   1.000
_cell.angle_alpha   90.00
_cell.angle_beta   90.00
_cell.angle_gamma   90.00
#
_symmetry.space_group_name_H-M   'P 1'
#
loop_
_entity.id
_entity.type
_entity.pdbx_description
1 polymer ?
#
loop_
_entity_poly.entity_id
_entity_poly.type
_entity_poly.pdbx_seq_one_letter_code
_entity_poly.pdbx_strand_id
1 'polypeptide(L)'
;MAKKPKWHTRWKVLPHEPLKRLEDNLWVVDGPIPGMPIDRRMAIIRLADGRLVIHNGIAVDDATIAAIEALGELTFLVVPNGFHRIDAFAYKQRYP
;
A
#
# COMPACT_ATOMS: atom_id res chain seq x y z
N MET A 1 1.67 -23.80 19.94
CA MET A 1 1.87 -23.26 18.59
C MET A 1 1.56 -21.77 18.55
N ALA A 2 2.45 -21.01 17.95
CA ALA A 2 2.27 -19.56 17.91
C ALA A 2 1.04 -19.20 17.06
N LYS A 3 0.28 -18.21 17.52
CA LYS A 3 -0.87 -17.70 16.81
C LYS A 3 -0.39 -16.90 15.58
N LYS A 4 -0.99 -17.18 14.41
CA LYS A 4 -0.63 -16.44 13.21
C LYS A 4 -1.03 -14.97 13.33
N PRO A 5 -0.18 -14.05 12.89
CA PRO A 5 -0.55 -12.64 12.88
C PRO A 5 -1.72 -12.39 11.93
N LYS A 6 -2.51 -11.36 12.21
CA LYS A 6 -3.64 -10.97 11.37
C LYS A 6 -3.20 -10.23 10.11
N TRP A 7 -1.97 -9.77 10.07
CA TRP A 7 -1.39 -9.05 8.94
C TRP A 7 -0.32 -9.87 8.26
N HIS A 8 0.00 -9.52 7.02
CA HIS A 8 1.00 -10.23 6.25
C HIS A 8 2.42 -9.91 6.76
N THR A 9 3.27 -10.93 6.82
CA THR A 9 4.68 -10.77 7.23
C THR A 9 5.61 -10.67 6.03
N ARG A 10 5.08 -10.77 4.80
CA ARG A 10 5.82 -10.63 3.56
C ARG A 10 4.94 -10.01 2.48
N TRP A 11 5.56 -9.64 1.37
CA TRP A 11 4.86 -9.03 0.25
C TRP A 11 3.96 -10.05 -0.43
N LYS A 12 2.69 -10.07 -0.03
CA LYS A 12 1.69 -10.99 -0.57
C LYS A 12 0.68 -10.20 -1.39
N VAL A 13 0.73 -10.39 -2.69
CA VAL A 13 -0.16 -9.68 -3.61
C VAL A 13 -1.51 -10.41 -3.69
N LEU A 14 -2.56 -9.69 -3.34
CA LEU A 14 -3.94 -10.13 -3.56
C LEU A 14 -4.47 -9.43 -4.80
N PRO A 15 -5.53 -9.97 -5.45
CA PRO A 15 -6.14 -9.26 -6.56
C PRO A 15 -6.50 -7.84 -6.15
N HIS A 16 -6.13 -6.86 -6.96
CA HIS A 16 -6.43 -5.45 -6.67
C HIS A 16 -6.74 -4.71 -7.95
N GLU A 17 -7.38 -3.54 -7.81
CA GLU A 17 -7.68 -2.68 -8.93
C GLU A 17 -6.41 -1.99 -9.45
N PRO A 18 -6.42 -1.51 -10.69
CA PRO A 18 -5.28 -0.78 -11.24
C PRO A 18 -5.01 0.51 -10.48
N LEU A 19 -3.77 0.97 -10.57
CA LEU A 19 -3.40 2.30 -10.07
C LEU A 19 -4.21 3.36 -10.83
N LYS A 20 -4.91 4.20 -10.08
CA LYS A 20 -5.78 5.23 -10.64
C LYS A 20 -5.36 6.61 -10.15
N ARG A 21 -5.16 7.53 -11.08
CA ARG A 21 -4.86 8.92 -10.74
C ARG A 21 -6.16 9.67 -10.46
N LEU A 22 -6.24 10.32 -9.31
CA LEU A 22 -7.39 11.15 -8.93
C LEU A 22 -7.11 12.64 -9.09
N GLU A 23 -5.88 13.06 -8.76
CA GLU A 23 -5.43 14.44 -8.82
C GLU A 23 -3.99 14.48 -9.33
N ASP A 24 -3.43 15.67 -9.53
CA ASP A 24 -2.06 15.82 -10.02
C ASP A 24 -1.03 15.14 -9.12
N ASN A 25 -1.31 15.08 -7.81
CA ASN A 25 -0.40 14.53 -6.82
C ASN A 25 -1.03 13.40 -6.00
N LEU A 26 -2.13 12.80 -6.49
CA LEU A 26 -2.86 11.77 -5.74
C LEU A 26 -3.24 10.61 -6.63
N TRP A 27 -2.84 9.41 -6.23
CA TRP A 27 -3.22 8.15 -6.87
C TRP A 27 -3.80 7.22 -5.83
N VAL A 28 -4.62 6.26 -6.28
CA VAL A 28 -5.21 5.25 -5.40
C VAL A 28 -5.13 3.86 -6.02
N VAL A 29 -5.09 2.86 -5.15
CA VAL A 29 -5.27 1.45 -5.52
C VAL A 29 -6.28 0.87 -4.54
N ASP A 30 -7.34 0.28 -5.07
CA ASP A 30 -8.35 -0.40 -4.27
C ASP A 30 -8.12 -1.91 -4.29
N GLY A 31 -8.31 -2.57 -3.16
CA GLY A 31 -8.14 -4.01 -3.06
C GLY A 31 -8.94 -4.60 -1.91
N PRO A 32 -8.96 -5.93 -1.77
CA PRO A 32 -9.76 -6.58 -0.74
C PRO A 32 -9.10 -6.49 0.63
N ILE A 33 -9.93 -6.56 1.66
CA ILE A 33 -9.47 -6.85 3.02
C ILE A 33 -9.62 -8.36 3.20
N PRO A 34 -8.54 -9.10 3.47
CA PRO A 34 -8.63 -10.57 3.61
C PRO A 34 -9.65 -10.97 4.66
N GLY A 35 -10.57 -11.85 4.27
CA GLY A 35 -11.59 -12.37 5.17
C GLY A 35 -12.77 -11.45 5.44
N MET A 36 -12.85 -10.31 4.76
CA MET A 36 -13.94 -9.34 4.94
C MET A 36 -14.61 -9.01 3.60
N PRO A 37 -15.92 -8.72 3.60
CA PRO A 37 -16.64 -8.41 2.37
C PRO A 37 -16.52 -6.94 1.93
N ILE A 38 -15.56 -6.20 2.47
CA ILE A 38 -15.33 -4.79 2.15
C ILE A 38 -13.93 -4.61 1.58
N ASP A 39 -13.75 -3.58 0.79
CA ASP A 39 -12.46 -3.24 0.20
C ASP A 39 -11.70 -2.23 1.06
N ARG A 40 -10.39 -2.15 0.82
CA ARG A 40 -9.53 -1.12 1.38
C ARG A 40 -8.95 -0.30 0.23
N ARG A 41 -8.53 0.93 0.54
CA ARG A 41 -7.93 1.83 -0.43
C ARG A 41 -6.57 2.26 0.04
N MET A 42 -5.57 2.11 -0.82
CA MET A 42 -4.26 2.71 -0.63
C MET A 42 -4.21 4.03 -1.38
N ALA A 43 -3.76 5.08 -0.72
CA ALA A 43 -3.53 6.36 -1.38
C ALA A 43 -2.02 6.62 -1.48
N ILE A 44 -1.61 7.14 -2.63
CA ILE A 44 -0.23 7.57 -2.88
C ILE A 44 -0.26 9.07 -3.11
N ILE A 45 0.39 9.82 -2.23
CA ILE A 45 0.44 11.28 -2.30
C ILE A 45 1.88 11.68 -2.64
N ARG A 46 2.05 12.47 -3.70
CA ARG A 46 3.36 13.02 -4.06
C ARG A 46 3.49 14.42 -3.50
N LEU A 47 4.51 14.61 -2.67
CA LEU A 47 4.84 15.91 -2.11
C LEU A 47 5.54 16.78 -3.15
N ALA A 48 5.62 18.09 -2.86
CA ALA A 48 6.21 19.06 -3.79
C ALA A 48 7.66 18.74 -4.16
N ASP A 49 8.40 18.08 -3.24
CA ASP A 49 9.80 17.71 -3.47
C ASP A 49 9.97 16.34 -4.13
N GLY A 50 8.89 15.71 -4.54
CA GLY A 50 8.93 14.42 -5.23
C GLY A 50 8.88 13.19 -4.33
N ARG A 51 8.87 13.37 -3.01
CA ARG A 51 8.74 12.25 -2.09
C ARG A 51 7.30 11.76 -2.06
N LEU A 52 7.12 10.46 -1.83
CA LEU A 52 5.80 9.84 -1.78
C LEU A 52 5.41 9.48 -0.36
N VAL A 53 4.15 9.74 -0.04
CA VAL A 53 3.49 9.26 1.17
C VAL A 53 2.55 8.14 0.77
N ILE A 54 2.74 6.97 1.36
CA ILE A 54 1.83 5.83 1.16
C ILE A 54 0.91 5.75 2.37
N HIS A 55 -0.36 5.97 2.13
CA HIS A 55 -1.40 5.90 3.16
C HIS A 55 -2.13 4.56 3.01
N ASN A 56 -2.12 3.74 4.05
CA ASN A 56 -2.76 2.43 4.07
C ASN A 56 -2.22 1.50 2.97
N GLY A 57 -0.92 1.18 3.03
CA GLY A 57 -0.24 0.41 2.00
C GLY A 57 -0.85 -0.96 1.73
N ILE A 58 -1.02 -1.26 0.45
CA ILE A 58 -1.46 -2.56 -0.06
C ILE A 58 -0.31 -3.13 -0.88
N ALA A 59 0.03 -4.41 -0.64
CA ALA A 59 1.02 -5.08 -1.49
C ALA A 59 0.43 -5.26 -2.89
N VAL A 60 1.08 -4.67 -3.88
CA VAL A 60 0.62 -4.65 -5.26
C VAL A 60 1.55 -5.46 -6.15
N ASP A 61 1.10 -5.79 -7.37
CA ASP A 61 1.92 -6.54 -8.30
C ASP A 61 3.15 -5.73 -8.76
N ASP A 62 4.11 -6.43 -9.38
CA ASP A 62 5.38 -5.83 -9.76
C ASP A 62 5.22 -4.66 -10.72
N ALA A 63 4.30 -4.76 -11.67
CA ALA A 63 4.04 -3.68 -12.62
C ALA A 63 3.49 -2.44 -11.92
N THR A 64 2.59 -2.63 -10.95
CA THR A 64 1.99 -1.53 -10.21
C THR A 64 3.01 -0.86 -9.30
N ILE A 65 3.83 -1.65 -8.56
CA ILE A 65 4.83 -1.03 -7.69
C ILE A 65 5.90 -0.29 -8.50
N ALA A 66 6.26 -0.80 -9.67
CA ALA A 66 7.18 -0.10 -10.57
C ALA A 66 6.60 1.23 -11.04
N ALA A 67 5.30 1.27 -11.35
CA ALA A 67 4.63 2.51 -11.72
C ALA A 67 4.61 3.50 -10.56
N ILE A 68 4.39 3.03 -9.33
CA ILE A 68 4.44 3.89 -8.14
C ILE A 68 5.85 4.44 -7.93
N GLU A 69 6.87 3.59 -8.02
CA GLU A 69 8.26 4.02 -7.85
C GLU A 69 8.67 5.06 -8.90
N ALA A 70 8.08 5.00 -10.08
CA ALA A 70 8.32 5.99 -11.14
C ALA A 70 7.72 7.36 -10.82
N LEU A 71 6.75 7.45 -9.89
CA LEU A 71 6.14 8.71 -9.48
C LEU A 71 7.03 9.52 -8.54
N GLY A 72 7.90 8.86 -7.77
CA GLY A 72 8.77 9.50 -6.81
C GLY A 72 9.38 8.51 -5.83
N GLU A 73 10.00 9.02 -4.77
CA GLU A 73 10.66 8.21 -3.76
C GLU A 73 9.70 7.89 -2.60
N LEU A 74 9.48 6.60 -2.33
CA LEU A 74 8.67 6.18 -1.19
C LEU A 74 9.40 6.54 0.10
N THR A 75 8.88 7.50 0.83
CA THR A 75 9.54 8.03 2.01
C THR A 75 8.74 7.82 3.29
N PHE A 76 7.41 7.92 3.21
CA PHE A 76 6.55 7.83 4.37
C PHE A 76 5.49 6.77 4.19
N LEU A 77 5.23 6.01 5.26
CA LEU A 77 4.13 5.05 5.31
C LEU A 77 3.22 5.43 6.47
N VAL A 78 1.96 5.73 6.17
CA VAL A 78 0.96 6.09 7.17
C VAL A 78 0.01 4.92 7.37
N VAL A 79 -0.12 4.45 8.60
CA VAL A 79 -1.02 3.38 8.98
C VAL A 79 -2.08 3.98 9.92
N PRO A 80 -3.28 4.30 9.41
CA PRO A 80 -4.26 5.06 10.21
C PRO A 80 -4.85 4.30 11.40
N ASN A 81 -4.90 2.97 11.35
CA ASN A 81 -5.39 2.16 12.47
C ASN A 81 -4.98 0.70 12.30
N GLY A 82 -5.38 -0.15 13.27
CA GLY A 82 -5.01 -1.56 13.26
C GLY A 82 -5.51 -2.35 12.05
N PHE A 83 -6.64 -1.99 11.48
CA PHE A 83 -7.17 -2.64 10.28
C PHE A 83 -6.30 -2.38 9.06
N HIS A 84 -5.55 -1.30 9.05
CA HIS A 84 -4.75 -0.89 7.92
C HIS A 84 -3.30 -1.38 8.00
N ARG A 85 -2.99 -2.27 8.95
CA ARG A 85 -1.63 -2.81 9.15
C ARG A 85 -1.35 -4.08 8.35
N ILE A 86 -2.32 -4.57 7.57
CA ILE A 86 -2.22 -5.88 6.91
C ILE A 86 -0.90 -6.03 6.14
N ASP A 87 -0.53 -5.02 5.36
CA ASP A 87 0.70 -5.05 4.57
C ASP A 87 1.78 -4.09 5.05
N ALA A 88 1.58 -3.43 6.21
CA ALA A 88 2.53 -2.42 6.70
C ALA A 88 3.92 -3.00 6.93
N PHE A 89 4.00 -4.18 7.51
CA PHE A 89 5.28 -4.85 7.78
C PHE A 89 6.03 -5.16 6.48
N ALA A 90 5.32 -5.64 5.46
CA ALA A 90 5.91 -5.94 4.16
C ALA A 90 6.46 -4.68 3.50
N TYR A 91 5.74 -3.56 3.60
CA TYR A 91 6.23 -2.27 3.10
C TYR A 91 7.49 -1.82 3.82
N LYS A 92 7.54 -1.97 5.15
CA LYS A 92 8.72 -1.59 5.93
C LYS A 92 9.93 -2.44 5.60
N GLN A 93 9.74 -3.72 5.29
CA GLN A 93 10.84 -4.59 4.87
C GLN A 93 11.36 -4.22 3.49
N ARG A 94 10.47 -3.86 2.57
CA ARG A 94 10.83 -3.50 1.20
C ARG A 94 11.45 -2.12 1.11
N TYR A 95 11.02 -1.19 1.95
CA TYR A 95 11.49 0.20 1.98
C TYR A 95 11.88 0.60 3.41
N PRO A 96 13.01 0.09 3.90
CA PRO A 96 13.46 0.35 5.28
C PRO A 96 13.85 1.79 5.56
#